data_9dbda47735126d67f33402d98fe26f31
#
_entry.id   9dbda47735126d67f33402d98fe26f31
#
_cell.length_a   1.000
_cell.length_b   1.000
_cell.length_c   1.000
_cell.angle_alpha   90.00
_cell.angle_beta   90.00
_cell.angle_gamma   90.00
#
_symmetry.space_group_name_H-M   'P 1'
#
loop_
_entity.id
_entity.type
_entity.pdbx_description
1 polymer ?
#
loop_
_entity_poly.entity_id
_entity_poly.type
_entity_poly.pdbx_seq_one_letter_code
_entity_poly.pdbx_strand_id
1 'polypeptide(L)'
;MSDAAVTVPVTANDTGNITAIAIATAPTNGTAVVNGLELVYTPAAGFVGTDVVSYTVTGSGGTSAAATVTIAVNARPIAVSVTAEAVPGAASQVDLTRNATGGPFVAAAVVAVLPASAGTATITQVGGAAAAAARTSGFVPAATAQASSPSFMLTFVANPAFVGQATVQFTLSNAFATSAAASVTFTVAPRRDPSVDAEVRGLIDAQSESTRRFAKAQIDSFQRRLEATHRGGSTLSNAVTFQPTSHCRQADRGISAQPCSPDTQDADNEFRDAPAMATGGTGGAQGQGDLGLWVGGAIRSGSLDRQANTNGVDFQTDGLSVGADYRLAPSLAVGAGLGWGRDDSDVGRNGSHSKATAYTMALYASFHPGKAFFFDTLVGYQLLSYDLRRFVTDDASMAEGSRDGKQWIASLSSGADLQRGNLQITPYARVDVARATLDGYVEDGIAPFALRYDDMDVATTTGNLGLRLEWRRDVAWGRLTPQVRVEYQRDFQGRGDATLGYADIIGGPVYRTGQNAFDRNRLMVGIGAALLTEQGLSTRLEYRGITDGDSGNDQTWMINLEKKY
;
A
#
# COMPACT_ATOMS: atom_id res chain seq x y z
N MET A 1 -27.99 50.27 5.94
CA MET A 1 -28.22 48.86 6.17
C MET A 1 -29.70 48.58 6.21
N SER A 2 -30.14 47.46 5.76
CA SER A 2 -31.57 47.10 5.62
C SER A 2 -32.37 47.16 6.95
N ASP A 3 -31.74 47.22 8.12
CA ASP A 3 -32.43 47.19 9.43
C ASP A 3 -31.99 48.31 10.36
N ALA A 4 -31.34 49.35 9.87
CA ALA A 4 -30.82 50.42 10.70
C ALA A 4 -31.24 51.78 10.16
N ALA A 5 -31.76 52.64 11.06
CA ALA A 5 -32.01 54.04 10.73
C ALA A 5 -30.69 54.79 10.45
N VAL A 6 -30.74 55.71 9.53
CA VAL A 6 -29.63 56.58 9.16
C VAL A 6 -30.04 58.04 9.29
N THR A 7 -29.22 58.84 9.96
CA THR A 7 -29.38 60.28 10.04
C THR A 7 -28.58 60.95 8.93
N VAL A 8 -29.27 61.79 8.13
CA VAL A 8 -28.70 62.48 6.99
C VAL A 8 -28.71 63.99 7.29
N PRO A 9 -27.56 64.64 7.41
CA PRO A 9 -27.49 66.09 7.61
C PRO A 9 -27.76 66.82 6.31
N VAL A 10 -29.03 66.91 5.94
CA VAL A 10 -29.50 67.38 4.61
C VAL A 10 -29.22 68.87 4.38
N THR A 11 -28.97 69.64 5.42
CA THR A 11 -28.67 71.08 5.34
C THR A 11 -27.16 71.40 5.30
N ALA A 12 -26.27 70.38 5.33
CA ALA A 12 -24.83 70.58 5.39
C ALA A 12 -24.22 71.26 4.15
N ASN A 13 -24.87 71.18 3.02
CA ASN A 13 -24.47 71.77 1.73
C ASN A 13 -25.34 72.96 1.33
N ASP A 14 -26.34 73.33 2.14
CA ASP A 14 -27.20 74.46 1.88
C ASP A 14 -26.60 75.78 2.40
N THR A 15 -27.01 76.88 1.79
CA THR A 15 -26.53 78.20 2.18
C THR A 15 -27.68 79.08 2.74
N GLY A 16 -27.36 79.98 3.71
CA GLY A 16 -28.34 80.85 4.34
C GLY A 16 -28.67 80.44 5.80
N ASN A 17 -29.49 81.25 6.47
CA ASN A 17 -29.94 80.94 7.83
C ASN A 17 -31.19 80.05 7.80
N ILE A 18 -30.94 78.75 7.83
CA ILE A 18 -32.01 77.69 7.77
C ILE A 18 -32.58 77.53 9.18
N THR A 19 -33.88 77.65 9.33
CA THR A 19 -34.61 77.52 10.61
C THR A 19 -35.46 76.24 10.72
N ALA A 20 -35.84 75.64 9.60
CA ALA A 20 -36.64 74.41 9.57
C ALA A 20 -36.46 73.63 8.26
N ILE A 21 -36.70 72.32 8.32
CA ILE A 21 -36.86 71.47 7.15
C ILE A 21 -38.21 70.77 7.18
N ALA A 22 -38.76 70.42 6.00
CA ALA A 22 -39.99 69.65 5.89
C ALA A 22 -39.84 68.60 4.80
N ILE A 23 -40.47 67.42 4.99
CA ILE A 23 -40.52 66.37 3.97
C ILE A 23 -41.56 66.80 2.92
N ALA A 24 -41.12 66.96 1.68
CA ALA A 24 -41.98 67.26 0.53
C ALA A 24 -42.59 65.99 -0.09
N THR A 25 -41.80 64.92 -0.22
CA THR A 25 -42.25 63.60 -0.63
C THR A 25 -41.65 62.53 0.27
N ALA A 26 -42.49 61.72 0.85
CA ALA A 26 -42.07 60.60 1.70
C ALA A 26 -41.37 59.50 0.90
N PRO A 27 -40.44 58.74 1.48
CA PRO A 27 -39.81 57.60 0.83
C PRO A 27 -40.83 56.50 0.57
N THR A 28 -40.62 55.66 -0.49
CA THR A 28 -41.53 54.59 -0.87
C THR A 28 -41.29 53.31 -0.07
N ASN A 29 -40.04 53.08 0.31
CA ASN A 29 -39.61 51.79 0.91
C ASN A 29 -39.08 51.96 2.33
N GLY A 30 -39.58 52.96 3.05
CA GLY A 30 -39.18 53.27 4.43
C GLY A 30 -39.97 54.38 5.03
N THR A 31 -39.54 54.89 6.14
CA THR A 31 -40.08 56.09 6.79
C THR A 31 -38.99 57.13 6.96
N ALA A 32 -39.34 58.40 6.75
CA ALA A 32 -38.46 59.52 7.04
C ALA A 32 -39.10 60.43 8.07
N VAL A 33 -38.32 60.89 9.05
CA VAL A 33 -38.75 61.80 10.10
C VAL A 33 -37.75 62.95 10.19
N VAL A 34 -38.27 64.16 10.38
CA VAL A 34 -37.43 65.35 10.64
C VAL A 34 -37.02 65.36 12.11
N ASN A 35 -35.73 65.51 12.38
CA ASN A 35 -35.15 65.68 13.69
C ASN A 35 -34.24 66.93 13.70
N GLY A 36 -34.81 68.09 14.11
CA GLY A 36 -34.12 69.35 13.98
C GLY A 36 -33.90 69.75 12.52
N LEU A 37 -32.63 69.86 12.12
CA LEU A 37 -32.21 70.17 10.73
C LEU A 37 -31.66 68.94 10.00
N GLU A 38 -31.97 67.74 10.51
CA GLU A 38 -31.54 66.47 9.95
C GLU A 38 -32.72 65.58 9.57
N LEU A 39 -32.52 64.69 8.65
CA LEU A 39 -33.50 63.70 8.20
C LEU A 39 -33.10 62.32 8.70
N VAL A 40 -33.96 61.69 9.52
CA VAL A 40 -33.76 60.30 9.96
C VAL A 40 -34.57 59.37 9.10
N TYR A 41 -33.91 58.56 8.29
CA TYR A 41 -34.54 57.58 7.44
C TYR A 41 -34.42 56.20 8.05
N THR A 42 -35.54 55.46 8.10
CA THR A 42 -35.60 54.07 8.55
C THR A 42 -36.14 53.23 7.40
N PRO A 43 -35.35 52.27 6.83
CA PRO A 43 -35.81 51.39 5.77
C PRO A 43 -36.97 50.51 6.25
N ALA A 44 -37.87 50.12 5.35
CA ALA A 44 -38.82 49.03 5.58
C ALA A 44 -38.04 47.72 5.84
N ALA A 45 -38.56 46.83 6.70
CA ALA A 45 -37.90 45.58 7.04
C ALA A 45 -37.57 44.76 5.80
N GLY A 46 -36.31 44.34 5.64
CA GLY A 46 -35.83 43.56 4.51
C GLY A 46 -35.66 44.32 3.20
N PHE A 47 -35.94 45.60 3.13
CA PHE A 47 -35.73 46.41 1.91
C PHE A 47 -34.21 46.53 1.61
N VAL A 48 -33.87 46.30 0.37
CA VAL A 48 -32.55 46.47 -0.22
C VAL A 48 -32.71 47.15 -1.57
N GLY A 49 -31.99 48.24 -1.80
CA GLY A 49 -32.11 49.00 -3.04
C GLY A 49 -31.94 50.51 -2.78
N THR A 50 -32.43 51.29 -3.72
CA THR A 50 -32.36 52.74 -3.62
C THR A 50 -33.74 53.30 -3.29
N ASP A 51 -33.83 54.15 -2.27
CA ASP A 51 -35.03 54.94 -1.94
C ASP A 51 -34.74 56.44 -2.06
N VAL A 52 -35.77 57.23 -2.27
CA VAL A 52 -35.66 58.66 -2.52
C VAL A 52 -36.63 59.41 -1.61
N VAL A 53 -36.11 60.45 -0.96
CA VAL A 53 -36.89 61.38 -0.12
C VAL A 53 -36.68 62.77 -0.69
N SER A 54 -37.75 63.57 -0.84
CA SER A 54 -37.58 64.98 -1.13
C SER A 54 -37.94 65.84 0.07
N TYR A 55 -37.21 66.93 0.24
CA TYR A 55 -37.37 67.87 1.36
C TYR A 55 -37.25 69.31 0.90
N THR A 56 -37.78 70.23 1.68
CA THR A 56 -37.64 71.67 1.53
C THR A 56 -36.99 72.25 2.76
N VAL A 57 -36.26 73.33 2.58
CA VAL A 57 -35.69 74.12 3.71
C VAL A 57 -36.39 75.45 3.82
N THR A 58 -36.58 75.91 5.03
CA THR A 58 -37.19 77.24 5.31
C THR A 58 -36.21 78.07 6.11
N GLY A 59 -36.00 79.29 5.70
CA GLY A 59 -35.17 80.27 6.36
C GLY A 59 -35.75 81.69 6.29
N SER A 60 -34.99 82.72 6.64
CA SER A 60 -35.41 84.12 6.64
C SER A 60 -35.82 84.67 5.23
N GLY A 61 -35.40 84.01 4.18
CA GLY A 61 -35.73 84.30 2.77
C GLY A 61 -36.93 83.57 2.21
N GLY A 62 -37.62 82.66 2.97
CA GLY A 62 -38.73 81.84 2.54
C GLY A 62 -38.39 80.35 2.47
N THR A 63 -39.24 79.57 1.77
CA THR A 63 -39.07 78.11 1.58
C THR A 63 -38.48 77.84 0.19
N SER A 64 -37.50 76.95 0.16
CA SER A 64 -36.83 76.52 -1.09
C SER A 64 -37.71 75.65 -1.99
N ALA A 65 -37.28 75.47 -3.23
CA ALA A 65 -37.73 74.36 -4.03
C ALA A 65 -37.35 73.03 -3.36
N ALA A 66 -38.09 71.95 -3.72
CA ALA A 66 -37.78 70.63 -3.16
C ALA A 66 -36.45 70.12 -3.67
N ALA A 67 -35.59 69.66 -2.75
CA ALA A 67 -34.36 68.92 -3.03
C ALA A 67 -34.54 67.43 -2.74
N THR A 68 -33.73 66.56 -3.34
CA THR A 68 -33.84 65.12 -3.21
C THR A 68 -32.64 64.51 -2.51
N VAL A 69 -32.91 63.56 -1.62
CA VAL A 69 -31.88 62.68 -0.98
C VAL A 69 -32.09 61.29 -1.54
N THR A 70 -31.04 60.74 -2.16
CA THR A 70 -31.00 59.33 -2.62
C THR A 70 -30.28 58.51 -1.57
N ILE A 71 -30.97 57.47 -1.07
CA ILE A 71 -30.50 56.63 0.02
C ILE A 71 -30.29 55.21 -0.52
N ALA A 72 -29.07 54.75 -0.57
CA ALA A 72 -28.74 53.34 -0.90
C ALA A 72 -28.83 52.46 0.35
N VAL A 73 -29.78 51.54 0.36
CA VAL A 73 -29.95 50.55 1.44
C VAL A 73 -29.30 49.26 1.03
N ASN A 74 -28.20 48.91 1.68
CA ASN A 74 -27.40 47.73 1.39
C ASN A 74 -27.85 46.55 2.21
N ALA A 75 -27.79 45.35 1.61
CA ALA A 75 -28.10 44.08 2.28
C ALA A 75 -27.14 43.80 3.44
N ARG A 76 -27.65 43.30 4.55
CA ARG A 76 -26.85 42.78 5.64
C ARG A 76 -26.49 41.31 5.34
N PRO A 77 -25.20 40.92 5.51
CA PRO A 77 -24.81 39.51 5.37
C PRO A 77 -25.50 38.62 6.41
N ILE A 78 -26.00 37.48 5.97
CA ILE A 78 -26.55 36.43 6.87
C ILE A 78 -25.81 35.14 6.56
N ALA A 79 -24.98 34.71 7.54
CA ALA A 79 -24.32 33.40 7.49
C ALA A 79 -25.25 32.33 8.07
N VAL A 80 -25.21 31.14 7.50
CA VAL A 80 -26.08 30.01 7.88
C VAL A 80 -25.24 28.90 8.52
N SER A 81 -25.69 28.37 9.64
CA SER A 81 -25.04 27.24 10.28
C SER A 81 -25.33 25.94 9.52
N VAL A 82 -24.30 25.08 9.41
CA VAL A 82 -24.35 23.81 8.68
C VAL A 82 -23.70 22.69 9.51
N THR A 83 -23.99 21.45 9.16
CA THR A 83 -23.37 20.24 9.72
C THR A 83 -22.55 19.54 8.65
N ALA A 84 -21.43 18.93 9.02
CA ALA A 84 -20.58 18.16 8.14
C ALA A 84 -19.94 16.99 8.91
N GLU A 85 -19.37 16.05 8.19
CA GLU A 85 -18.57 14.97 8.76
C GLU A 85 -17.08 15.26 8.55
N ALA A 86 -16.25 14.76 9.47
CA ALA A 86 -14.80 14.86 9.36
C ALA A 86 -14.14 13.55 9.84
N VAL A 87 -12.98 13.27 9.28
CA VAL A 87 -12.11 12.17 9.71
C VAL A 87 -10.90 12.76 10.42
N PRO A 88 -10.49 12.20 11.57
CA PRO A 88 -9.31 12.67 12.28
C PRO A 88 -8.07 12.73 11.36
N GLY A 89 -7.39 13.87 11.34
CA GLY A 89 -6.20 14.11 10.52
C GLY A 89 -6.45 14.43 9.04
N ALA A 90 -7.68 14.23 8.53
CA ALA A 90 -8.03 14.57 7.16
C ALA A 90 -8.63 15.98 7.05
N ALA A 91 -8.42 16.62 5.89
CA ALA A 91 -9.04 17.91 5.59
C ALA A 91 -10.49 17.71 5.12
N SER A 92 -11.43 18.37 5.81
CA SER A 92 -12.84 18.43 5.42
C SER A 92 -13.16 19.84 4.94
N GLN A 93 -13.86 19.96 3.81
CA GLN A 93 -14.16 21.24 3.19
C GLN A 93 -15.66 21.53 3.19
N VAL A 94 -16.01 22.79 3.51
CA VAL A 94 -17.41 23.27 3.51
C VAL A 94 -17.47 24.64 2.85
N ASP A 95 -18.37 24.81 1.89
CA ASP A 95 -18.66 26.13 1.29
C ASP A 95 -19.58 26.93 2.22
N LEU A 96 -19.03 28.00 2.81
CA LEU A 96 -19.73 28.88 3.75
C LEU A 96 -20.74 29.80 3.08
N THR A 97 -20.64 29.98 1.75
CA THR A 97 -21.48 30.92 0.98
C THR A 97 -22.70 30.25 0.36
N ARG A 98 -22.77 28.94 0.35
CA ARG A 98 -23.77 28.16 -0.40
C ARG A 98 -25.22 28.53 -0.08
N ASN A 99 -25.55 28.84 1.17
CA ASN A 99 -26.91 29.18 1.62
C ASN A 99 -26.95 30.55 2.31
N ALA A 100 -25.85 31.31 2.26
CA ALA A 100 -25.76 32.64 2.84
C ALA A 100 -26.47 33.66 1.96
N THR A 101 -26.99 34.71 2.57
CA THR A 101 -27.67 35.83 1.86
C THR A 101 -27.01 37.16 2.20
N GLY A 102 -27.31 38.22 1.43
CA GLY A 102 -26.73 39.55 1.63
C GLY A 102 -25.34 39.72 1.00
N GLY A 103 -24.96 38.87 0.02
CA GLY A 103 -23.76 39.07 -0.80
C GLY A 103 -23.90 40.22 -1.82
N PRO A 104 -22.85 40.49 -2.66
CA PRO A 104 -21.63 39.66 -2.78
C PRO A 104 -20.72 39.73 -1.55
N PHE A 105 -20.18 38.59 -1.14
CA PHE A 105 -19.27 38.52 0.00
C PHE A 105 -17.84 38.89 -0.43
N VAL A 106 -17.12 39.63 0.42
CA VAL A 106 -15.75 40.10 0.16
C VAL A 106 -14.74 39.50 1.15
N ALA A 107 -15.23 39.00 2.29
CA ALA A 107 -14.39 38.33 3.28
C ALA A 107 -15.17 37.31 4.11
N ALA A 108 -14.44 36.33 4.65
CA ALA A 108 -14.91 35.41 5.66
C ALA A 108 -13.79 35.20 6.72
N ALA A 109 -14.18 35.03 7.97
CA ALA A 109 -13.22 34.83 9.05
C ALA A 109 -13.66 33.72 10.00
N VAL A 110 -12.71 32.91 10.47
CA VAL A 110 -12.90 31.98 11.57
C VAL A 110 -12.90 32.79 12.87
N VAL A 111 -13.93 32.61 13.69
CA VAL A 111 -14.07 33.25 15.00
C VAL A 111 -13.48 32.37 16.10
N ALA A 112 -13.83 31.08 16.09
CA ALA A 112 -13.35 30.11 17.07
C ALA A 112 -13.48 28.67 16.55
N VAL A 113 -12.66 27.77 17.09
CA VAL A 113 -12.80 26.32 17.00
C VAL A 113 -13.06 25.78 18.41
N LEU A 114 -14.13 25.03 18.59
CA LEU A 114 -14.59 24.53 19.91
C LEU A 114 -14.81 23.01 19.86
N PRO A 115 -14.18 22.24 20.77
CA PRO A 115 -13.11 22.69 21.67
C PRO A 115 -11.83 23.05 20.89
N ALA A 116 -10.96 23.87 21.46
CA ALA A 116 -9.71 24.30 20.80
C ALA A 116 -8.78 23.12 20.45
N SER A 117 -8.91 22.01 21.17
CA SER A 117 -8.17 20.76 20.91
C SER A 117 -8.72 19.97 19.73
N ALA A 118 -9.89 20.33 19.16
CA ALA A 118 -10.51 19.56 18.10
C ALA A 118 -9.75 19.59 16.79
N GLY A 119 -9.00 20.65 16.51
CA GLY A 119 -8.25 20.78 15.26
C GLY A 119 -8.01 22.22 14.84
N THR A 120 -7.70 22.43 13.57
CA THR A 120 -7.45 23.73 12.97
C THR A 120 -8.44 24.00 11.83
N ALA A 121 -8.80 25.27 11.65
CA ALA A 121 -9.70 25.71 10.61
C ALA A 121 -9.11 26.89 9.84
N THR A 122 -9.17 26.85 8.53
CA THR A 122 -8.76 27.92 7.62
C THR A 122 -9.85 28.21 6.60
N ILE A 123 -9.94 29.46 6.14
CA ILE A 123 -10.87 29.83 5.08
C ILE A 123 -10.07 30.31 3.88
N THR A 124 -10.43 29.81 2.70
CA THR A 124 -9.84 30.22 1.43
C THR A 124 -10.93 30.76 0.50
N GLN A 125 -10.62 31.84 -0.22
CA GLN A 125 -11.51 32.37 -1.27
C GLN A 125 -11.31 31.57 -2.56
N VAL A 126 -12.40 31.10 -3.15
CA VAL A 126 -12.42 30.37 -4.41
C VAL A 126 -13.26 31.14 -5.42
N GLY A 127 -12.71 31.40 -6.60
CA GLY A 127 -13.37 32.25 -7.60
C GLY A 127 -13.34 33.73 -7.24
N GLY A 128 -13.94 34.59 -8.05
CA GLY A 128 -14.02 36.02 -7.80
C GLY A 128 -12.71 36.77 -8.03
N ALA A 129 -12.58 37.31 -9.16
CA ALA A 129 -11.64 38.18 -9.85
C ALA A 129 -11.00 37.42 -11.01
N ALA A 130 -11.50 37.72 -12.19
CA ALA A 130 -10.67 37.61 -13.37
C ALA A 130 -9.42 38.44 -13.09
N ALA A 131 -8.27 37.78 -12.94
CA ALA A 131 -6.99 38.42 -12.94
C ALA A 131 -7.00 39.41 -14.11
N ALA A 132 -6.60 40.65 -13.86
CA ALA A 132 -6.36 41.62 -14.90
C ALA A 132 -5.29 41.04 -15.82
N ALA A 133 -5.71 40.34 -16.87
CA ALA A 133 -4.84 39.80 -17.88
C ALA A 133 -4.15 40.99 -18.56
N ALA A 134 -2.83 40.97 -18.54
CA ALA A 134 -1.99 41.87 -19.29
C ALA A 134 -2.52 41.98 -20.72
N ARG A 135 -2.88 43.19 -21.13
CA ARG A 135 -3.34 43.51 -22.47
C ARG A 135 -2.18 43.32 -23.44
N THR A 136 -2.14 42.20 -24.09
CA THR A 136 -1.50 42.09 -25.38
C THR A 136 -2.58 42.24 -26.45
N SER A 137 -2.36 43.18 -27.35
CA SER A 137 -3.23 43.63 -28.42
C SER A 137 -3.65 42.47 -29.35
N GLY A 138 -4.94 42.17 -29.40
CA GLY A 138 -5.55 41.29 -30.36
C GLY A 138 -7.07 41.38 -30.22
N PHE A 139 -7.75 41.91 -31.22
CA PHE A 139 -9.21 42.11 -31.28
C PHE A 139 -9.91 40.74 -31.31
N VAL A 140 -10.48 40.33 -30.18
CA VAL A 140 -11.40 39.20 -30.07
C VAL A 140 -12.67 39.75 -29.41
N PRO A 141 -13.89 39.51 -29.94
CA PRO A 141 -15.12 40.02 -29.34
C PRO A 141 -15.25 39.44 -27.92
N ALA A 142 -15.42 40.32 -26.94
CA ALA A 142 -15.60 39.99 -25.54
C ALA A 142 -16.88 39.17 -25.36
N ALA A 143 -16.74 37.85 -25.21
CA ALA A 143 -17.75 37.12 -24.46
C ALA A 143 -17.71 37.69 -23.04
N THR A 144 -18.81 38.26 -22.56
CA THR A 144 -18.98 38.72 -21.19
C THR A 144 -18.84 37.53 -20.26
N ALA A 145 -17.64 37.30 -19.78
CA ALA A 145 -17.42 36.39 -18.67
C ALA A 145 -18.16 37.00 -17.46
N GLN A 146 -19.29 36.40 -17.14
CA GLN A 146 -20.03 36.70 -15.91
C GLN A 146 -19.10 36.39 -14.76
N ALA A 147 -18.62 37.41 -14.06
CA ALA A 147 -17.77 37.22 -12.86
C ALA A 147 -18.61 36.43 -11.86
N SER A 148 -18.26 35.18 -11.64
CA SER A 148 -18.85 34.38 -10.57
C SER A 148 -18.57 35.05 -9.25
N SER A 149 -19.59 35.23 -8.41
CA SER A 149 -19.40 35.74 -7.04
C SER A 149 -18.38 34.84 -6.31
N PRO A 150 -17.42 35.43 -5.58
CA PRO A 150 -16.46 34.63 -4.83
C PRO A 150 -17.17 33.76 -3.81
N SER A 151 -16.78 32.48 -3.72
CA SER A 151 -17.16 31.57 -2.65
C SER A 151 -16.06 31.48 -1.61
N PHE A 152 -16.42 31.16 -0.37
CA PHE A 152 -15.48 30.99 0.75
C PHE A 152 -15.55 29.57 1.25
N MET A 153 -14.45 28.83 1.05
CA MET A 153 -14.31 27.43 1.46
C MET A 153 -13.63 27.38 2.84
N LEU A 154 -14.33 26.82 3.81
CA LEU A 154 -13.76 26.43 5.10
C LEU A 154 -13.07 25.09 4.94
N THR A 155 -11.80 24.99 5.29
CA THR A 155 -11.06 23.74 5.44
C THR A 155 -10.82 23.51 6.93
N PHE A 156 -11.41 22.44 7.46
CA PHE A 156 -11.19 21.98 8.83
C PHE A 156 -10.36 20.71 8.82
N VAL A 157 -9.28 20.68 9.62
CA VAL A 157 -8.45 19.49 9.84
C VAL A 157 -8.57 19.11 11.30
N ALA A 158 -9.28 18.02 11.58
CA ALA A 158 -9.43 17.52 12.93
C ALA A 158 -8.08 17.00 13.45
N ASN A 159 -7.82 17.19 14.75
CA ASN A 159 -6.65 16.58 15.39
C ASN A 159 -6.71 15.03 15.22
N PRO A 160 -5.59 14.36 14.89
CA PRO A 160 -5.58 12.90 14.69
C PRO A 160 -6.16 12.08 15.84
N ALA A 161 -6.03 12.56 17.08
CA ALA A 161 -6.55 11.87 18.27
C ALA A 161 -7.95 12.36 18.70
N PHE A 162 -8.55 13.33 18.00
CA PHE A 162 -9.85 13.88 18.38
C PHE A 162 -10.99 13.05 17.81
N VAL A 163 -12.00 12.77 18.65
CA VAL A 163 -13.25 12.10 18.29
C VAL A 163 -14.40 12.83 18.98
N GLY A 164 -15.51 13.03 18.29
CA GLY A 164 -16.68 13.70 18.81
C GLY A 164 -17.09 14.92 17.97
N GLN A 165 -17.81 15.86 18.57
CA GLN A 165 -18.27 17.07 17.88
C GLN A 165 -17.24 18.21 17.98
N ALA A 166 -16.95 18.82 16.83
CA ALA A 166 -16.14 20.04 16.71
C ALA A 166 -17.00 21.13 16.05
N THR A 167 -17.00 22.33 16.63
CA THR A 167 -17.76 23.46 16.09
C THR A 167 -16.79 24.56 15.67
N VAL A 168 -16.84 24.96 14.40
CA VAL A 168 -16.10 26.09 13.86
C VAL A 168 -17.07 27.26 13.69
N GLN A 169 -16.84 28.32 14.46
CA GLN A 169 -17.61 29.57 14.34
C GLN A 169 -16.98 30.46 13.27
N PHE A 170 -17.80 31.07 12.44
CA PHE A 170 -17.35 31.93 11.34
C PHE A 170 -18.28 33.10 11.11
N THR A 171 -17.76 34.13 10.42
CA THR A 171 -18.53 35.27 9.94
C THR A 171 -18.30 35.47 8.44
N LEU A 172 -19.29 36.05 7.76
CA LEU A 172 -19.20 36.52 6.37
C LEU A 172 -19.36 38.03 6.32
N SER A 173 -18.58 38.69 5.47
CA SER A 173 -18.66 40.15 5.28
C SER A 173 -18.91 40.48 3.82
N ASN A 174 -19.79 41.46 3.57
CA ASN A 174 -19.86 42.18 2.30
C ASN A 174 -19.11 43.53 2.43
N ALA A 175 -19.17 44.39 1.42
CA ALA A 175 -18.51 45.67 1.42
C ALA A 175 -18.99 46.64 2.54
N PHE A 176 -20.13 46.34 3.19
CA PHE A 176 -20.82 47.26 4.08
C PHE A 176 -20.94 46.73 5.52
N ALA A 177 -20.97 45.45 5.72
CA ALA A 177 -21.22 44.84 7.04
C ALA A 177 -20.68 43.42 7.16
N THR A 178 -20.58 42.96 8.43
CA THR A 178 -20.27 41.60 8.82
C THR A 178 -21.53 40.91 9.39
N SER A 179 -21.73 39.64 9.11
CA SER A 179 -22.83 38.82 9.65
C SER A 179 -22.69 38.61 11.16
N ALA A 180 -23.76 38.19 11.81
CA ALA A 180 -23.64 37.45 13.06
C ALA A 180 -22.82 36.17 12.84
N ALA A 181 -22.19 35.67 13.93
CA ALA A 181 -21.46 34.41 13.86
C ALA A 181 -22.42 33.25 13.59
N ALA A 182 -22.08 32.42 12.62
CA ALA A 182 -22.68 31.13 12.35
C ALA A 182 -21.67 30.00 12.63
N SER A 183 -22.11 28.76 12.61
CA SER A 183 -21.25 27.63 12.93
C SER A 183 -21.31 26.51 11.90
N VAL A 184 -20.17 25.87 11.66
CA VAL A 184 -20.07 24.56 11.05
C VAL A 184 -19.81 23.56 12.15
N THR A 185 -20.74 22.61 12.36
CA THR A 185 -20.58 21.53 13.32
C THR A 185 -20.13 20.26 12.62
N PHE A 186 -18.91 19.84 12.88
CA PHE A 186 -18.32 18.62 12.36
C PHE A 186 -18.57 17.46 13.34
N THR A 187 -19.04 16.33 12.84
CA THR A 187 -19.03 15.06 13.56
C THR A 187 -17.76 14.30 13.17
N VAL A 188 -16.81 14.21 14.10
CA VAL A 188 -15.53 13.53 13.88
C VAL A 188 -15.66 12.10 14.39
N ALA A 189 -15.79 11.14 13.45
CA ALA A 189 -15.90 9.72 13.77
C ALA A 189 -14.53 9.10 14.05
N PRO A 190 -14.43 8.06 14.92
CA PRO A 190 -13.17 7.33 15.09
C PRO A 190 -12.75 6.67 13.78
N ARG A 191 -11.43 6.58 13.55
CA ARG A 191 -10.89 5.82 12.41
C ARG A 191 -11.22 4.34 12.57
N ARG A 192 -11.33 3.65 11.44
CA ARG A 192 -11.59 2.21 11.42
C ARG A 192 -10.45 1.43 12.05
N ASP A 193 -10.74 0.24 12.53
CA ASP A 193 -9.72 -0.71 12.95
C ASP A 193 -8.98 -1.25 11.71
N PRO A 194 -7.69 -0.91 11.49
CA PRO A 194 -6.97 -1.35 10.30
C PRO A 194 -6.65 -2.86 10.33
N SER A 195 -6.72 -3.50 11.48
CA SER A 195 -6.44 -4.94 11.61
C SER A 195 -7.52 -5.84 11.00
N VAL A 196 -8.69 -5.27 10.66
CA VAL A 196 -9.76 -6.01 9.97
C VAL A 196 -9.81 -5.70 8.47
N ASP A 197 -8.98 -4.78 7.99
CA ASP A 197 -8.90 -4.45 6.57
C ASP A 197 -8.24 -5.59 5.79
N ALA A 198 -8.87 -6.02 4.67
CA ALA A 198 -8.42 -7.15 3.89
C ALA A 198 -7.09 -6.87 3.14
N GLU A 199 -6.80 -5.61 2.78
CA GLU A 199 -5.53 -5.21 2.15
C GLU A 199 -4.38 -5.26 3.17
N VAL A 200 -4.61 -4.77 4.40
CA VAL A 200 -3.64 -4.84 5.50
C VAL A 200 -3.31 -6.28 5.83
N ARG A 201 -4.34 -7.12 6.02
CA ARG A 201 -4.17 -8.54 6.35
C ARG A 201 -3.47 -9.31 5.24
N GLY A 202 -3.91 -9.11 3.99
CA GLY A 202 -3.30 -9.75 2.84
C GLY A 202 -1.82 -9.39 2.68
N LEU A 203 -1.44 -8.13 2.94
CA LEU A 203 -0.04 -7.70 2.89
C LEU A 203 0.81 -8.32 4.01
N ILE A 204 0.26 -8.47 5.22
CA ILE A 204 0.93 -9.17 6.34
C ILE A 204 1.11 -10.66 5.99
N ASP A 205 0.09 -11.29 5.42
CA ASP A 205 0.15 -12.69 4.99
C ASP A 205 1.19 -12.89 3.87
N ALA A 206 1.24 -11.99 2.88
CA ALA A 206 2.25 -12.02 1.82
C ALA A 206 3.67 -11.97 2.37
N GLN A 207 3.96 -11.09 3.34
CA GLN A 207 5.27 -10.98 3.98
C GLN A 207 5.63 -12.24 4.79
N SER A 208 4.69 -12.76 5.58
CA SER A 208 4.95 -13.95 6.41
C SER A 208 5.17 -15.19 5.54
N GLU A 209 4.40 -15.36 4.46
CA GLU A 209 4.53 -16.49 3.56
C GLU A 209 5.76 -16.41 2.66
N SER A 210 6.15 -15.22 2.16
CA SER A 210 7.42 -15.06 1.43
C SER A 210 8.62 -15.37 2.31
N THR A 211 8.59 -14.96 3.60
CA THR A 211 9.60 -15.33 4.60
C THR A 211 9.76 -16.86 4.72
N ARG A 212 8.64 -17.59 4.81
CA ARG A 212 8.60 -19.06 4.87
C ARG A 212 9.07 -19.70 3.57
N ARG A 213 8.68 -19.15 2.41
CA ARG A 213 9.11 -19.63 1.09
C ARG A 213 10.62 -19.50 0.91
N PHE A 214 11.25 -18.39 1.34
CA PHE A 214 12.70 -18.22 1.29
C PHE A 214 13.42 -19.30 2.11
N ALA A 215 12.98 -19.54 3.35
CA ALA A 215 13.55 -20.62 4.17
C ALA A 215 13.45 -21.97 3.46
N LYS A 216 12.25 -22.32 2.99
CA LYS A 216 11.99 -23.61 2.33
C LYS A 216 12.79 -23.76 1.03
N ALA A 217 12.83 -22.71 0.19
CA ALA A 217 13.56 -22.75 -1.09
C ALA A 217 15.07 -23.01 -0.85
N GLN A 218 15.66 -22.37 0.14
CA GLN A 218 17.07 -22.57 0.48
C GLN A 218 17.30 -23.95 1.09
N ILE A 219 16.50 -24.38 2.07
CA ILE A 219 16.59 -25.71 2.65
C ILE A 219 16.47 -26.77 1.54
N ASP A 220 15.48 -26.68 0.66
CA ASP A 220 15.30 -27.64 -0.44
C ASP A 220 16.45 -27.62 -1.45
N SER A 221 17.09 -26.47 -1.69
CA SER A 221 18.27 -26.36 -2.56
C SER A 221 19.49 -27.06 -1.97
N PHE A 222 19.81 -26.81 -0.70
CA PHE A 222 20.91 -27.45 -0.01
C PHE A 222 20.64 -28.95 0.24
N GLN A 223 19.42 -29.35 0.57
CA GLN A 223 19.05 -30.76 0.73
C GLN A 223 19.26 -31.57 -0.56
N ARG A 224 18.96 -31.00 -1.72
CA ARG A 224 19.27 -31.64 -3.01
C ARG A 224 20.77 -31.86 -3.21
N ARG A 225 21.60 -30.91 -2.76
CA ARG A 225 23.07 -31.11 -2.77
C ARG A 225 23.48 -32.25 -1.84
N LEU A 226 22.95 -32.27 -0.62
CA LEU A 226 23.20 -33.32 0.35
C LEU A 226 22.81 -34.71 -0.21
N GLU A 227 21.63 -34.84 -0.81
CA GLU A 227 21.19 -36.06 -1.53
C GLU A 227 22.14 -36.47 -2.67
N ALA A 228 22.77 -35.51 -3.36
CA ALA A 228 23.73 -35.79 -4.40
C ALA A 228 25.06 -36.32 -3.84
N THR A 229 25.47 -35.91 -2.63
CA THR A 229 26.68 -36.42 -1.97
C THR A 229 26.55 -37.87 -1.56
N HIS A 230 25.32 -38.40 -1.31
CA HIS A 230 25.08 -39.82 -0.99
C HIS A 230 25.52 -40.76 -2.10
N ARG A 231 25.59 -40.29 -3.36
CA ARG A 231 25.87 -41.11 -4.55
C ARG A 231 27.38 -41.24 -4.88
N GLY A 232 28.24 -40.71 -4.01
CA GLY A 232 29.71 -40.91 -4.12
C GLY A 232 30.34 -40.34 -5.39
N GLY A 233 30.17 -39.05 -5.64
CA GLY A 233 30.80 -38.38 -6.76
C GLY A 233 31.08 -36.92 -6.46
N SER A 234 32.38 -36.53 -6.45
CA SER A 234 32.79 -35.12 -6.53
C SER A 234 32.58 -34.66 -7.97
N THR A 235 31.51 -33.94 -8.24
CA THR A 235 31.25 -33.41 -9.59
C THR A 235 30.58 -32.04 -9.48
N LEU A 236 30.95 -31.14 -10.38
CA LEU A 236 30.25 -29.87 -10.57
C LEU A 236 28.78 -30.20 -10.92
N SER A 237 27.83 -29.85 -10.05
CA SER A 237 26.42 -30.01 -10.32
C SER A 237 25.76 -28.64 -10.46
N ASN A 238 25.17 -28.36 -11.61
CA ASN A 238 24.36 -27.18 -11.86
C ASN A 238 22.89 -27.60 -11.80
N ALA A 239 22.14 -27.09 -10.81
CA ALA A 239 20.72 -27.28 -10.73
C ALA A 239 20.01 -25.94 -10.91
N VAL A 240 19.33 -25.75 -12.03
CA VAL A 240 18.47 -24.60 -12.27
C VAL A 240 17.04 -25.11 -12.45
N THR A 241 16.15 -24.53 -11.71
CA THR A 241 14.73 -24.92 -11.73
C THR A 241 13.93 -23.80 -12.41
N PHE A 242 13.26 -24.12 -13.51
CA PHE A 242 12.42 -23.19 -14.24
C PHE A 242 10.94 -23.55 -14.07
N GLN A 243 10.11 -22.56 -13.85
CA GLN A 243 8.67 -22.71 -13.89
C GLN A 243 8.08 -21.77 -14.94
N PRO A 244 7.33 -22.28 -15.92
CA PRO A 244 6.63 -21.39 -16.83
C PRO A 244 5.50 -20.68 -16.09
N THR A 245 5.57 -19.35 -16.01
CA THR A 245 4.49 -18.51 -15.50
C THR A 245 3.41 -18.41 -16.56
N SER A 246 2.25 -18.98 -16.32
CA SER A 246 1.06 -18.63 -17.08
C SER A 246 0.40 -17.42 -16.41
N HIS A 247 0.83 -16.20 -16.76
CA HIS A 247 0.09 -14.99 -16.42
C HIS A 247 -1.19 -14.90 -17.25
N CYS A 248 -2.18 -15.69 -16.91
CA CYS A 248 -3.54 -15.42 -17.36
C CYS A 248 -4.23 -14.55 -16.33
N ARG A 249 -4.17 -13.23 -16.50
CA ARG A 249 -5.12 -12.33 -15.82
C ARG A 249 -6.52 -12.78 -16.19
N GLN A 250 -7.24 -13.30 -15.25
CA GLN A 250 -8.66 -13.56 -15.38
C GLN A 250 -9.40 -12.23 -15.32
N ALA A 251 -9.42 -11.52 -16.46
CA ALA A 251 -10.33 -10.42 -16.67
C ALA A 251 -11.69 -11.00 -17.00
N ASP A 252 -12.68 -10.61 -16.24
CA ASP A 252 -14.12 -10.69 -16.44
C ASP A 252 -14.69 -11.90 -17.19
N ARG A 253 -15.63 -12.58 -16.53
CA ARG A 253 -16.49 -13.61 -17.09
C ARG A 253 -17.36 -13.04 -18.23
N GLY A 254 -16.80 -13.05 -19.43
CA GLY A 254 -17.52 -12.93 -20.68
C GLY A 254 -17.28 -14.21 -21.49
N ILE A 255 -18.34 -14.81 -21.97
CA ILE A 255 -18.37 -16.06 -22.74
C ILE A 255 -17.64 -15.87 -24.07
N SER A 256 -16.34 -16.15 -24.13
CA SER A 256 -15.62 -16.59 -25.32
C SER A 256 -14.17 -16.90 -24.93
N ALA A 257 -13.86 -18.20 -24.87
CA ALA A 257 -12.51 -18.69 -24.65
C ALA A 257 -11.63 -18.36 -25.89
N GLN A 258 -10.68 -17.44 -25.71
CA GLN A 258 -9.59 -17.24 -26.66
C GLN A 258 -8.29 -17.72 -26.01
N PRO A 259 -7.46 -18.53 -26.66
CA PRO A 259 -6.24 -19.07 -26.07
C PRO A 259 -5.23 -17.92 -25.86
N CYS A 260 -4.59 -17.92 -24.68
CA CYS A 260 -3.53 -16.97 -24.33
C CYS A 260 -2.35 -17.15 -25.27
N SER A 261 -1.97 -16.12 -26.03
CA SER A 261 -0.68 -16.05 -26.71
C SER A 261 0.39 -15.61 -25.73
N PRO A 262 1.58 -16.23 -25.71
CA PRO A 262 2.70 -15.73 -24.91
C PRO A 262 3.25 -14.46 -25.53
N ASP A 263 3.17 -13.34 -24.82
CA ASP A 263 3.87 -12.11 -25.16
C ASP A 263 5.37 -12.29 -24.84
N THR A 264 6.18 -12.42 -25.90
CA THR A 264 7.61 -12.75 -25.85
C THR A 264 8.48 -11.48 -25.98
N GLN A 265 8.17 -10.37 -25.38
CA GLN A 265 8.96 -9.13 -25.62
C GLN A 265 9.65 -8.47 -24.42
N ASP A 266 9.48 -8.91 -23.18
CA ASP A 266 10.15 -8.26 -22.03
C ASP A 266 11.18 -9.13 -21.27
N ALA A 267 11.52 -10.33 -21.75
CA ALA A 267 12.44 -11.24 -21.05
C ALA A 267 13.92 -11.08 -21.43
N ASP A 268 14.27 -10.26 -22.41
CA ASP A 268 15.61 -10.31 -23.02
C ASP A 268 16.65 -9.31 -22.46
N ASN A 269 16.34 -8.44 -21.52
CA ASN A 269 17.27 -7.38 -21.14
C ASN A 269 17.89 -7.45 -19.73
N GLU A 270 17.47 -8.36 -18.85
CA GLU A 270 17.98 -8.38 -17.46
C GLU A 270 19.02 -9.48 -17.16
N PHE A 271 19.30 -10.38 -18.12
CA PHE A 271 20.25 -11.48 -17.94
C PHE A 271 21.67 -11.21 -18.50
N ARG A 272 21.99 -9.99 -18.93
CA ARG A 272 23.28 -9.70 -19.59
C ARG A 272 24.43 -9.30 -18.66
N ASP A 273 24.21 -9.08 -17.38
CA ASP A 273 25.26 -8.61 -16.45
C ASP A 273 25.72 -9.63 -15.38
N ALA A 274 25.45 -10.93 -15.55
CA ALA A 274 26.13 -11.93 -14.75
C ALA A 274 27.56 -12.15 -15.29
N PRO A 275 28.60 -12.00 -14.47
CA PRO A 275 29.97 -12.19 -14.94
C PRO A 275 30.18 -13.64 -15.41
N ALA A 276 30.54 -13.80 -16.69
CA ALA A 276 30.97 -15.07 -17.22
C ALA A 276 32.21 -15.54 -16.46
N MET A 277 32.08 -16.57 -15.63
CA MET A 277 33.25 -17.23 -15.05
C MET A 277 34.01 -17.94 -16.17
N ALA A 278 35.18 -17.45 -16.43
CA ALA A 278 36.11 -17.95 -17.40
C ALA A 278 36.45 -19.43 -17.15
N THR A 279 36.15 -20.28 -18.12
CA THR A 279 36.73 -21.61 -18.23
C THR A 279 38.13 -21.48 -18.81
N GLY A 280 39.12 -21.62 -17.95
CA GLY A 280 40.51 -21.64 -18.43
C GLY A 280 41.34 -22.58 -17.56
N GLY A 281 41.85 -23.65 -18.16
CA GLY A 281 42.94 -24.39 -17.55
C GLY A 281 42.91 -25.91 -17.76
N THR A 282 43.37 -26.35 -18.91
CA THR A 282 43.90 -27.72 -19.11
C THR A 282 45.17 -27.92 -18.27
N GLY A 283 45.09 -28.83 -17.31
CA GLY A 283 46.25 -29.29 -16.55
C GLY A 283 45.94 -30.59 -15.90
N GLY A 284 46.39 -31.72 -16.48
CA GLY A 284 46.20 -33.02 -15.92
C GLY A 284 46.93 -33.17 -14.60
N ALA A 285 46.16 -33.52 -13.55
CA ALA A 285 46.65 -34.23 -12.37
C ALA A 285 45.52 -35.18 -11.93
N GLN A 286 45.78 -36.47 -12.03
CA GLN A 286 44.98 -37.52 -11.40
C GLN A 286 45.12 -37.37 -9.88
N GLY A 287 44.39 -36.43 -9.29
CA GLY A 287 44.08 -36.36 -7.90
C GLY A 287 42.56 -36.54 -7.78
N GLN A 288 42.06 -37.58 -7.18
CA GLN A 288 40.67 -37.71 -6.80
C GLN A 288 40.33 -36.48 -5.93
N GLY A 289 39.71 -35.47 -6.57
CA GLY A 289 39.41 -34.21 -5.92
C GLY A 289 38.29 -34.39 -4.89
N ASP A 290 38.64 -34.22 -3.63
CA ASP A 290 37.70 -34.19 -2.51
C ASP A 290 36.79 -32.95 -2.49
N LEU A 291 36.99 -32.03 -3.42
CA LEU A 291 36.26 -30.74 -3.54
C LEU A 291 35.17 -30.82 -4.60
N GLY A 292 33.94 -30.57 -4.18
CA GLY A 292 32.80 -30.39 -5.07
C GLY A 292 32.34 -28.92 -5.16
N LEU A 293 32.10 -28.42 -6.36
CA LEU A 293 31.46 -27.12 -6.58
C LEU A 293 30.07 -27.35 -7.18
N TRP A 294 29.09 -26.57 -6.74
CA TRP A 294 27.73 -26.72 -7.22
C TRP A 294 26.98 -25.39 -7.34
N VAL A 295 26.01 -25.37 -8.25
CA VAL A 295 25.04 -24.28 -8.43
C VAL A 295 23.66 -24.91 -8.50
N GLY A 296 22.71 -24.35 -7.79
CA GLY A 296 21.32 -24.78 -7.77
C GLY A 296 20.36 -23.61 -7.80
N GLY A 297 19.22 -23.77 -8.45
CA GLY A 297 18.17 -22.76 -8.48
C GLY A 297 16.76 -23.38 -8.46
N ALA A 298 15.78 -22.60 -8.06
CA ALA A 298 14.39 -22.99 -8.02
C ALA A 298 13.48 -21.80 -8.36
N ILE A 299 12.48 -22.04 -9.16
CA ILE A 299 11.37 -21.12 -9.40
C ILE A 299 10.09 -21.79 -8.89
N ARG A 300 9.34 -21.07 -8.07
CA ARG A 300 8.11 -21.51 -7.44
C ARG A 300 7.02 -20.48 -7.65
N SER A 301 5.83 -20.92 -8.04
CA SER A 301 4.65 -20.08 -8.10
C SER A 301 3.46 -20.77 -7.46
N GLY A 302 2.50 -19.98 -7.03
CA GLY A 302 1.29 -20.48 -6.43
C GLY A 302 0.37 -19.35 -6.01
N SER A 303 -0.70 -19.73 -5.36
CA SER A 303 -1.69 -18.81 -4.82
C SER A 303 -2.15 -19.27 -3.44
N LEU A 304 -2.46 -18.29 -2.59
CA LEU A 304 -3.24 -18.43 -1.37
C LEU A 304 -4.65 -17.97 -1.66
N ASP A 305 -5.63 -18.81 -1.38
CA ASP A 305 -7.02 -18.48 -1.62
C ASP A 305 -7.52 -17.39 -0.68
N ARG A 306 -8.47 -16.58 -1.18
CA ARG A 306 -9.16 -15.57 -0.38
C ARG A 306 -9.93 -16.24 0.75
N GLN A 307 -9.71 -15.77 1.97
CA GLN A 307 -10.51 -16.15 3.15
C GLN A 307 -11.46 -15.00 3.53
N ALA A 308 -12.42 -15.25 4.45
CA ALA A 308 -13.51 -14.34 4.76
C ALA A 308 -13.08 -12.88 5.07
N ASN A 309 -11.87 -12.68 5.61
CA ASN A 309 -11.39 -11.36 6.06
C ASN A 309 -9.99 -11.03 5.55
N THR A 310 -9.49 -11.68 4.51
CA THR A 310 -8.17 -11.42 3.92
C THR A 310 -8.23 -11.60 2.42
N ASN A 311 -7.48 -10.79 1.70
CA ASN A 311 -7.32 -10.94 0.25
C ASN A 311 -6.51 -12.20 -0.05
N GLY A 312 -6.76 -12.81 -1.22
CA GLY A 312 -5.88 -13.84 -1.76
C GLY A 312 -4.53 -13.25 -2.15
N VAL A 313 -3.50 -14.10 -2.21
CA VAL A 313 -2.14 -13.72 -2.60
C VAL A 313 -1.68 -14.61 -3.73
N ASP A 314 -1.35 -14.02 -4.87
CA ASP A 314 -0.66 -14.70 -5.97
C ASP A 314 0.84 -14.41 -5.84
N PHE A 315 1.69 -15.43 -5.93
CA PHE A 315 3.11 -15.26 -5.70
C PHE A 315 4.00 -15.99 -6.70
N GLN A 316 5.18 -15.42 -6.92
CA GLN A 316 6.32 -16.05 -7.57
C GLN A 316 7.58 -15.88 -6.71
N THR A 317 8.28 -16.98 -6.44
CA THR A 317 9.54 -16.98 -5.68
C THR A 317 10.63 -17.62 -6.52
N ASP A 318 11.70 -16.88 -6.78
CA ASP A 318 12.88 -17.33 -7.50
C ASP A 318 14.06 -17.45 -6.53
N GLY A 319 14.94 -18.41 -6.74
CA GLY A 319 16.11 -18.60 -5.91
C GLY A 319 17.28 -19.20 -6.65
N LEU A 320 18.48 -18.74 -6.31
CA LEU A 320 19.74 -19.27 -6.79
C LEU A 320 20.65 -19.58 -5.58
N SER A 321 21.34 -20.69 -5.62
CA SER A 321 22.31 -21.08 -4.60
C SER A 321 23.58 -21.58 -5.23
N VAL A 322 24.72 -21.23 -4.65
CA VAL A 322 26.04 -21.70 -5.05
C VAL A 322 26.79 -22.18 -3.82
N GLY A 323 27.64 -23.18 -3.97
CA GLY A 323 28.39 -23.67 -2.82
C GLY A 323 29.54 -24.60 -3.20
N ALA A 324 30.30 -24.92 -2.17
CA ALA A 324 31.38 -25.87 -2.24
C ALA A 324 31.32 -26.85 -1.08
N ASP A 325 31.65 -28.10 -1.33
CA ASP A 325 31.77 -29.11 -0.31
C ASP A 325 33.09 -29.88 -0.44
N TYR A 326 33.56 -30.35 0.67
CA TYR A 326 34.79 -31.13 0.80
C TYR A 326 34.54 -32.43 1.54
N ARG A 327 35.03 -33.52 0.99
CA ARG A 327 34.96 -34.86 1.62
C ARG A 327 36.10 -35.06 2.61
N LEU A 328 35.81 -34.82 3.88
CA LEU A 328 36.77 -34.97 4.97
C LEU A 328 37.15 -36.47 5.23
N ALA A 329 36.19 -37.36 5.00
CA ALA A 329 36.35 -38.81 5.15
C ALA A 329 35.39 -39.52 4.17
N PRO A 330 35.60 -40.81 3.88
CA PRO A 330 34.66 -41.58 3.04
C PRO A 330 33.22 -41.52 3.55
N SER A 331 33.03 -41.30 4.86
CA SER A 331 31.70 -41.21 5.49
C SER A 331 31.25 -39.79 5.81
N LEU A 332 32.06 -38.74 5.57
CA LEU A 332 31.73 -37.37 5.97
C LEU A 332 32.10 -36.35 4.91
N ALA A 333 31.09 -35.65 4.44
CA ALA A 333 31.24 -34.47 3.60
C ALA A 333 30.74 -33.22 4.34
N VAL A 334 31.45 -32.11 4.22
CA VAL A 334 31.06 -30.81 4.77
C VAL A 334 31.09 -29.77 3.67
N GLY A 335 30.24 -28.75 3.77
CA GLY A 335 30.20 -27.72 2.76
C GLY A 335 29.63 -26.39 3.26
N ALA A 336 29.83 -25.38 2.46
CA ALA A 336 29.28 -24.06 2.66
C ALA A 336 28.68 -23.53 1.35
N GLY A 337 27.72 -22.65 1.47
CA GLY A 337 27.12 -22.05 0.28
C GLY A 337 26.45 -20.71 0.57
N LEU A 338 26.23 -20.01 -0.53
CA LEU A 338 25.51 -18.74 -0.57
C LEU A 338 24.23 -18.92 -1.38
N GLY A 339 23.21 -18.19 -1.00
CA GLY A 339 21.93 -18.18 -1.70
C GLY A 339 21.43 -16.76 -1.90
N TRP A 340 20.71 -16.58 -2.97
CA TRP A 340 19.90 -15.40 -3.28
C TRP A 340 18.48 -15.85 -3.58
N GLY A 341 17.50 -15.05 -3.17
CA GLY A 341 16.10 -15.27 -3.46
C GLY A 341 15.37 -13.96 -3.71
N ARG A 342 14.37 -14.01 -4.58
CA ARG A 342 13.42 -12.93 -4.85
C ARG A 342 12.01 -13.47 -4.75
N ASP A 343 11.11 -12.70 -4.18
CA ASP A 343 9.69 -13.01 -4.10
C ASP A 343 8.88 -11.81 -4.58
N ASP A 344 7.87 -12.07 -5.39
CA ASP A 344 6.94 -11.09 -5.91
C ASP A 344 5.53 -11.61 -5.58
N SER A 345 4.79 -10.86 -4.77
CA SER A 345 3.49 -11.26 -4.24
C SER A 345 2.45 -10.18 -4.46
N ASP A 346 1.45 -10.46 -5.28
CA ASP A 346 0.29 -9.60 -5.52
C ASP A 346 -0.81 -9.93 -4.52
N VAL A 347 -1.39 -8.90 -3.88
CA VAL A 347 -2.43 -9.03 -2.87
C VAL A 347 -3.74 -8.49 -3.40
N GLY A 348 -4.74 -9.35 -3.51
CA GLY A 348 -6.08 -8.96 -3.95
C GLY A 348 -6.11 -8.46 -5.40
N ARG A 349 -6.88 -7.37 -5.65
CA ARG A 349 -7.08 -6.83 -7.01
C ARG A 349 -6.87 -5.33 -7.12
N ASN A 350 -6.54 -4.66 -6.01
CA ASN A 350 -6.45 -3.21 -5.94
C ASN A 350 -5.02 -2.68 -6.10
N GLY A 351 -4.05 -3.57 -6.35
CA GLY A 351 -2.65 -3.22 -6.57
C GLY A 351 -1.80 -3.18 -5.30
N SER A 352 -2.27 -3.75 -4.17
CA SER A 352 -1.42 -4.05 -3.04
C SER A 352 -0.41 -5.13 -3.41
N HIS A 353 0.85 -4.96 -2.98
CA HIS A 353 1.96 -5.72 -3.50
C HIS A 353 3.10 -5.81 -2.49
N SER A 354 3.81 -6.95 -2.45
CA SER A 354 5.01 -7.17 -1.66
C SER A 354 6.12 -7.73 -2.53
N LYS A 355 7.21 -6.99 -2.66
CA LYS A 355 8.47 -7.48 -3.24
C LYS A 355 9.46 -7.77 -2.14
N ALA A 356 10.11 -8.91 -2.21
CA ALA A 356 11.09 -9.29 -1.22
C ALA A 356 12.36 -9.85 -1.86
N THR A 357 13.48 -9.62 -1.20
CA THR A 357 14.79 -10.18 -1.57
C THR A 357 15.43 -10.81 -0.35
N ALA A 358 16.10 -11.94 -0.53
CA ALA A 358 16.78 -12.68 0.51
C ALA A 358 18.22 -13.03 0.09
N TYR A 359 19.15 -12.82 1.00
CA TYR A 359 20.54 -13.30 0.88
C TYR A 359 20.81 -14.32 1.97
N THR A 360 21.35 -15.46 1.61
CA THR A 360 21.56 -16.61 2.50
C THR A 360 23.03 -16.99 2.58
N MET A 361 23.49 -17.31 3.78
CA MET A 361 24.75 -18.03 4.02
C MET A 361 24.41 -19.32 4.76
N ALA A 362 24.97 -20.45 4.33
CA ALA A 362 24.68 -21.74 4.94
C ALA A 362 25.91 -22.64 5.04
N LEU A 363 25.92 -23.46 6.11
CA LEU A 363 26.84 -24.55 6.32
C LEU A 363 26.05 -25.85 6.33
N TYR A 364 26.59 -26.90 5.75
CA TYR A 364 25.95 -28.20 5.70
C TYR A 364 26.95 -29.35 5.82
N ALA A 365 26.45 -30.49 6.29
CA ALA A 365 27.23 -31.70 6.39
C ALA A 365 26.38 -32.93 6.11
N SER A 366 26.99 -33.96 5.52
CA SER A 366 26.37 -35.27 5.26
C SER A 366 27.26 -36.35 5.85
N PHE A 367 26.70 -37.18 6.75
CA PHE A 367 27.39 -38.27 7.41
C PHE A 367 26.75 -39.62 7.03
N HIS A 368 27.59 -40.55 6.57
CA HIS A 368 27.20 -41.88 6.12
C HIS A 368 27.92 -42.95 6.99
N PRO A 369 27.35 -43.40 8.11
CA PRO A 369 27.95 -44.39 9.00
C PRO A 369 28.00 -45.81 8.40
N GLY A 370 27.77 -45.96 7.12
CA GLY A 370 27.78 -47.22 6.39
C GLY A 370 27.27 -47.07 4.97
N LYS A 371 26.87 -48.19 4.33
CA LYS A 371 26.45 -48.16 2.93
C LYS A 371 24.97 -47.71 2.71
N ALA A 372 24.17 -47.76 3.76
CA ALA A 372 22.74 -47.53 3.61
C ALA A 372 22.25 -46.27 4.35
N PHE A 373 22.72 -46.00 5.54
CA PHE A 373 22.22 -44.92 6.38
C PHE A 373 22.92 -43.59 6.10
N PHE A 374 22.16 -42.50 6.21
CA PHE A 374 22.70 -41.15 6.14
C PHE A 374 22.08 -40.25 7.20
N PHE A 375 22.83 -39.22 7.57
CA PHE A 375 22.42 -38.09 8.42
C PHE A 375 22.92 -36.82 7.79
N ASP A 376 21.99 -35.94 7.43
CA ASP A 376 22.30 -34.64 6.83
C ASP A 376 21.91 -33.52 7.77
N THR A 377 22.72 -32.50 7.85
CA THR A 377 22.44 -31.28 8.61
C THR A 377 22.74 -30.05 7.81
N LEU A 378 21.96 -29.03 8.05
CA LEU A 378 22.06 -27.69 7.46
C LEU A 378 21.77 -26.65 8.52
N VAL A 379 22.59 -25.59 8.57
CA VAL A 379 22.31 -24.36 9.33
C VAL A 379 22.63 -23.18 8.45
N GLY A 380 21.74 -22.21 8.41
CA GLY A 380 21.90 -21.02 7.59
C GLY A 380 21.34 -19.76 8.24
N TYR A 381 21.78 -18.64 7.72
CA TYR A 381 21.34 -17.30 8.12
C TYR A 381 20.97 -16.51 6.88
N GLN A 382 19.84 -15.80 6.95
CA GLN A 382 19.31 -15.02 5.85
C GLN A 382 19.10 -13.56 6.26
N LEU A 383 19.44 -12.65 5.37
CA LEU A 383 19.06 -11.25 5.41
C LEU A 383 17.91 -11.05 4.43
N LEU A 384 16.85 -10.42 4.90
CA LEU A 384 15.62 -10.19 4.16
C LEU A 384 15.41 -8.69 3.97
N SER A 385 14.87 -8.29 2.84
CA SER A 385 14.46 -6.91 2.56
C SER A 385 13.16 -6.93 1.80
N TYR A 386 12.24 -6.04 2.16
CA TYR A 386 10.88 -5.96 1.63
C TYR A 386 10.58 -4.54 1.16
N ASP A 387 10.03 -4.43 -0.05
CA ASP A 387 9.37 -3.25 -0.58
C ASP A 387 7.86 -3.52 -0.65
N LEU A 388 7.07 -2.66 -0.03
CA LEU A 388 5.67 -2.88 0.25
C LEU A 388 4.83 -1.76 -0.34
N ARG A 389 3.69 -2.12 -0.90
CA ARG A 389 2.71 -1.18 -1.41
C ARG A 389 1.32 -1.65 -1.01
N ARG A 390 0.55 -0.78 -0.35
CA ARG A 390 -0.79 -1.06 0.14
C ARG A 390 -1.82 -0.13 -0.50
N PHE A 391 -2.90 -0.69 -0.99
CA PHE A 391 -4.09 0.08 -1.35
C PHE A 391 -4.83 0.50 -0.07
N VAL A 392 -5.11 1.79 0.04
CA VAL A 392 -5.84 2.40 1.14
C VAL A 392 -7.33 2.39 0.82
N THR A 393 -8.10 1.57 1.53
CA THR A 393 -9.52 1.34 1.26
C THR A 393 -10.38 2.59 1.49
N ASP A 394 -9.93 3.51 2.37
CA ASP A 394 -10.71 4.68 2.78
C ASP A 394 -10.72 5.81 1.72
N ASP A 395 -9.64 6.00 0.96
CA ASP A 395 -9.51 7.09 -0.01
C ASP A 395 -9.03 6.65 -1.40
N ALA A 396 -8.86 5.34 -1.61
CA ALA A 396 -8.36 4.74 -2.84
C ALA A 396 -6.94 5.21 -3.24
N SER A 397 -6.14 5.69 -2.29
CA SER A 397 -4.74 6.02 -2.48
C SER A 397 -3.83 4.80 -2.30
N MET A 398 -2.52 5.01 -2.51
CA MET A 398 -1.50 4.00 -2.23
C MET A 398 -0.59 4.50 -1.11
N ALA A 399 -0.28 3.61 -0.16
CA ALA A 399 0.75 3.78 0.85
C ALA A 399 1.91 2.83 0.52
N GLU A 400 3.13 3.31 0.69
CA GLU A 400 4.35 2.55 0.40
C GLU A 400 5.19 2.42 1.68
N GLY A 401 6.03 1.42 1.75
CA GLY A 401 6.93 1.23 2.89
C GLY A 401 7.96 0.16 2.61
N SER A 402 8.99 0.14 3.41
CA SER A 402 10.04 -0.87 3.33
C SER A 402 10.43 -1.36 4.72
N ARG A 403 10.85 -2.61 4.81
CA ARG A 403 11.38 -3.19 6.05
C ARG A 403 12.44 -4.22 5.77
N ASP A 404 13.37 -4.36 6.69
CA ASP A 404 14.34 -5.42 6.68
C ASP A 404 13.96 -6.55 7.65
N GLY A 405 14.67 -7.66 7.57
CA GLY A 405 14.48 -8.77 8.47
C GLY A 405 15.68 -9.71 8.51
N LYS A 406 15.67 -10.59 9.49
CA LYS A 406 16.71 -11.59 9.73
C LYS A 406 16.07 -12.93 9.98
N GLN A 407 16.63 -13.99 9.39
CA GLN A 407 16.10 -15.34 9.52
C GLN A 407 17.19 -16.36 9.78
N TRP A 408 16.99 -17.23 10.76
CA TRP A 408 17.75 -18.44 10.96
C TRP A 408 17.01 -19.63 10.36
N ILE A 409 17.74 -20.49 9.65
CA ILE A 409 17.23 -21.75 9.12
C ILE A 409 18.10 -22.91 9.59
N ALA A 410 17.45 -24.03 9.88
CA ALA A 410 18.14 -25.27 10.19
C ALA A 410 17.34 -26.46 9.65
N SER A 411 18.03 -27.49 9.20
CA SER A 411 17.42 -28.75 8.77
C SER A 411 18.25 -29.92 9.23
N LEU A 412 17.57 -30.96 9.69
CA LEU A 412 18.15 -32.26 10.04
C LEU A 412 17.37 -33.35 9.33
N SER A 413 18.04 -34.15 8.51
CA SER A 413 17.42 -35.30 7.88
C SER A 413 18.17 -36.58 8.15
N SER A 414 17.44 -37.67 8.14
CA SER A 414 18.00 -39.05 8.30
C SER A 414 17.17 -40.00 7.46
N GLY A 415 17.83 -41.00 6.90
CA GLY A 415 17.18 -42.01 6.10
C GLY A 415 18.11 -43.16 5.74
N ALA A 416 17.60 -44.00 4.84
CA ALA A 416 18.37 -45.15 4.35
C ALA A 416 18.19 -45.30 2.82
N ASP A 417 19.32 -45.47 2.13
CA ASP A 417 19.36 -45.81 0.70
C ASP A 417 19.40 -47.31 0.53
N LEU A 418 18.26 -47.94 0.25
CA LEU A 418 18.06 -49.37 0.09
C LEU A 418 18.08 -49.74 -1.39
N GLN A 419 19.13 -50.45 -1.81
CA GLN A 419 19.26 -50.91 -3.20
C GLN A 419 18.67 -52.32 -3.38
N ARG A 420 17.76 -52.46 -4.35
CA ARG A 420 17.18 -53.76 -4.69
C ARG A 420 17.20 -53.95 -6.22
N GLY A 421 18.28 -54.54 -6.74
CA GLY A 421 18.55 -54.59 -8.17
C GLY A 421 18.65 -53.19 -8.77
N ASN A 422 17.80 -52.90 -9.74
CA ASN A 422 17.78 -51.57 -10.39
C ASN A 422 16.90 -50.53 -9.66
N LEU A 423 16.19 -50.92 -8.60
CA LEU A 423 15.34 -50.06 -7.79
C LEU A 423 16.09 -49.60 -6.54
N GLN A 424 16.16 -48.30 -6.31
CA GLN A 424 16.60 -47.67 -5.07
C GLN A 424 15.36 -47.16 -4.34
N ILE A 425 15.23 -47.53 -3.07
CA ILE A 425 14.15 -47.10 -2.17
C ILE A 425 14.79 -46.30 -1.05
N THR A 426 14.41 -45.05 -0.90
CA THR A 426 14.97 -44.15 0.13
C THR A 426 13.83 -43.63 1.02
N PRO A 427 13.50 -44.34 2.13
CA PRO A 427 12.71 -43.75 3.20
C PRO A 427 13.56 -42.72 3.98
N TYR A 428 12.95 -41.59 4.35
CA TYR A 428 13.63 -40.54 5.12
C TYR A 428 12.65 -39.78 6.02
N ALA A 429 13.22 -39.21 7.07
CA ALA A 429 12.57 -38.23 7.92
C ALA A 429 13.42 -36.96 7.97
N ARG A 430 12.76 -35.78 7.98
CA ARG A 430 13.43 -34.48 8.04
C ARG A 430 12.67 -33.54 8.96
N VAL A 431 13.39 -32.73 9.71
CA VAL A 431 12.86 -31.64 10.50
C VAL A 431 13.51 -30.34 10.01
N ASP A 432 12.67 -29.40 9.62
CA ASP A 432 13.08 -28.06 9.17
C ASP A 432 12.61 -27.03 10.20
N VAL A 433 13.48 -26.10 10.55
CA VAL A 433 13.20 -25.01 11.49
C VAL A 433 13.60 -23.70 10.85
N ALA A 434 12.70 -22.72 10.88
CA ALA A 434 13.00 -21.34 10.52
C ALA A 434 12.47 -20.38 11.58
N ARG A 435 13.25 -19.35 11.87
CA ARG A 435 12.90 -18.27 12.80
C ARG A 435 13.34 -16.96 12.20
N ALA A 436 12.37 -16.10 11.91
CA ALA A 436 12.60 -14.77 11.36
C ALA A 436 12.00 -13.71 12.27
N THR A 437 12.68 -12.57 12.33
CA THR A 437 12.13 -11.31 12.85
C THR A 437 12.23 -10.29 11.73
N LEU A 438 11.10 -9.70 11.37
CA LEU A 438 11.00 -8.59 10.43
C LEU A 438 10.88 -7.31 11.23
N ASP A 439 11.74 -6.32 10.93
CA ASP A 439 11.83 -5.06 11.66
C ASP A 439 10.54 -4.24 11.45
N GLY A 440 10.15 -3.41 12.42
CA GLY A 440 9.02 -2.48 12.31
C GLY A 440 9.26 -1.43 11.22
N TYR A 441 8.19 -0.89 10.66
CA TYR A 441 8.27 0.18 9.68
C TYR A 441 7.06 1.11 9.74
N VAL A 442 7.18 2.27 9.10
CA VAL A 442 6.11 3.24 8.93
C VAL A 442 5.89 3.43 7.42
N GLU A 443 4.64 3.41 7.01
CA GLU A 443 4.27 3.68 5.62
C GLU A 443 4.49 5.15 5.27
N ASP A 444 5.06 5.38 4.09
CA ASP A 444 5.05 6.66 3.39
C ASP A 444 3.71 6.74 2.64
N GLY A 445 2.80 7.55 3.13
CA GLY A 445 1.47 7.67 2.58
C GLY A 445 0.82 8.99 2.96
N ILE A 446 -0.38 9.22 2.45
CA ILE A 446 -1.14 10.41 2.81
C ILE A 446 -1.65 10.24 4.25
N ALA A 447 -1.13 11.05 5.18
CA ALA A 447 -1.82 11.21 6.45
C ALA A 447 -3.28 11.58 6.17
N PRO A 448 -4.25 10.95 6.81
CA PRO A 448 -4.20 10.22 8.08
C PRO A 448 -4.19 8.69 7.95
N PHE A 449 -4.03 8.12 6.75
CA PHE A 449 -4.26 6.68 6.52
C PHE A 449 -2.98 5.84 6.52
N ALA A 450 -1.80 6.47 6.63
CA ALA A 450 -0.54 5.76 6.80
C ALA A 450 -0.52 4.96 8.11
N LEU A 451 0.00 3.75 8.06
CA LEU A 451 0.10 2.83 9.19
C LEU A 451 1.55 2.69 9.65
N ARG A 452 1.72 2.43 10.94
CA ARG A 452 2.95 1.96 11.55
C ARG A 452 2.77 0.49 11.91
N TYR A 453 3.73 -0.31 11.53
CA TYR A 453 3.82 -1.73 11.88
C TYR A 453 4.97 -1.94 12.84
N ASP A 454 4.74 -2.71 13.88
CA ASP A 454 5.78 -3.12 14.81
C ASP A 454 6.58 -4.31 14.26
N ASP A 455 7.62 -4.74 14.97
CA ASP A 455 8.38 -5.93 14.64
C ASP A 455 7.44 -7.15 14.54
N MET A 456 7.73 -8.04 13.60
CA MET A 456 6.90 -9.22 13.36
C MET A 456 7.75 -10.48 13.33
N ASP A 457 7.42 -11.44 14.19
CA ASP A 457 8.06 -12.75 14.22
C ASP A 457 7.35 -13.73 13.28
N VAL A 458 8.13 -14.45 12.48
CA VAL A 458 7.67 -15.54 11.61
C VAL A 458 8.44 -16.81 11.94
N ALA A 459 7.73 -17.78 12.43
CA ALA A 459 8.30 -19.05 12.87
C ALA A 459 7.68 -20.22 12.13
N THR A 460 8.51 -21.21 11.75
CA THR A 460 8.08 -22.50 11.26
C THR A 460 8.91 -23.63 11.88
N THR A 461 8.27 -24.76 12.14
CA THR A 461 8.91 -26.03 12.45
C THR A 461 8.14 -27.11 11.73
N THR A 462 8.73 -27.66 10.67
CA THR A 462 8.07 -28.64 9.81
C THR A 462 8.72 -30.00 9.99
N GLY A 463 7.92 -31.01 10.29
CA GLY A 463 8.33 -32.42 10.22
C GLY A 463 7.92 -33.01 8.89
N ASN A 464 8.84 -33.70 8.24
CA ASN A 464 8.63 -34.30 6.93
C ASN A 464 8.93 -35.80 7.00
N LEU A 465 8.02 -36.64 6.49
CA LEU A 465 8.22 -38.06 6.29
C LEU A 465 8.07 -38.38 4.82
N GLY A 466 9.13 -38.91 4.22
CA GLY A 466 9.16 -39.11 2.78
C GLY A 466 9.66 -40.48 2.33
N LEU A 467 9.23 -40.83 1.14
CA LEU A 467 9.69 -42.01 0.40
C LEU A 467 10.07 -41.58 -1.02
N ARG A 468 11.30 -41.85 -1.41
CA ARG A 468 11.79 -41.65 -2.77
C ARG A 468 12.08 -43.01 -3.41
N LEU A 469 11.57 -43.20 -4.62
CA LEU A 469 11.79 -44.36 -5.45
C LEU A 469 12.52 -43.96 -6.72
N GLU A 470 13.61 -44.61 -7.04
CA GLU A 470 14.42 -44.36 -8.24
C GLU A 470 14.66 -45.66 -9.00
N TRP A 471 14.39 -45.65 -10.30
CA TRP A 471 14.53 -46.83 -11.18
C TRP A 471 15.67 -46.59 -12.16
N ARG A 472 16.72 -47.40 -12.11
CA ARG A 472 17.83 -47.32 -13.06
C ARG A 472 17.56 -48.20 -14.26
N ARG A 473 17.58 -47.60 -15.47
CA ARG A 473 17.48 -48.30 -16.74
C ARG A 473 18.57 -47.82 -17.67
N ASP A 474 19.39 -48.78 -18.17
CA ASP A 474 20.33 -48.49 -19.24
C ASP A 474 19.58 -48.45 -20.57
N VAL A 475 19.80 -47.42 -21.35
CA VAL A 475 19.19 -47.16 -22.66
C VAL A 475 20.32 -46.91 -23.67
N ALA A 476 20.01 -46.96 -24.98
CA ALA A 476 21.04 -46.87 -26.03
C ALA A 476 21.86 -45.58 -26.02
N TRP A 477 21.41 -44.53 -25.35
CA TRP A 477 22.05 -43.19 -25.27
C TRP A 477 22.48 -42.82 -23.84
N GLY A 478 22.51 -43.80 -22.94
CA GLY A 478 22.98 -43.54 -21.57
C GLY A 478 22.16 -44.29 -20.53
N ARG A 479 22.03 -43.67 -19.34
CA ARG A 479 21.25 -44.25 -18.24
C ARG A 479 20.09 -43.34 -17.87
N LEU A 480 18.86 -43.86 -18.01
CA LEU A 480 17.63 -43.21 -17.58
C LEU A 480 17.25 -43.65 -16.17
N THR A 481 16.93 -42.70 -15.28
CA THR A 481 16.51 -42.98 -13.89
C THR A 481 15.20 -42.24 -13.61
N PRO A 482 14.04 -42.81 -13.92
CA PRO A 482 12.75 -42.29 -13.45
C PRO A 482 12.72 -42.29 -11.92
N GLN A 483 12.04 -41.27 -11.34
CA GLN A 483 11.86 -41.15 -9.90
C GLN A 483 10.44 -40.73 -9.53
N VAL A 484 10.00 -41.22 -8.37
CA VAL A 484 8.78 -40.78 -7.70
C VAL A 484 9.11 -40.46 -6.26
N ARG A 485 8.56 -39.37 -5.76
CA ARG A 485 8.70 -38.96 -4.37
C ARG A 485 7.32 -38.70 -3.79
N VAL A 486 7.08 -39.16 -2.57
CA VAL A 486 5.92 -38.80 -1.76
C VAL A 486 6.43 -38.35 -0.41
N GLU A 487 5.99 -37.18 0.04
CA GLU A 487 6.42 -36.60 1.30
C GLU A 487 5.21 -36.02 2.03
N TYR A 488 4.94 -36.47 3.24
CA TYR A 488 3.99 -35.87 4.15
C TYR A 488 4.72 -34.82 5.01
N GLN A 489 4.17 -33.62 5.03
CA GLN A 489 4.71 -32.47 5.75
C GLN A 489 3.69 -32.02 6.80
N ARG A 490 4.18 -31.75 8.02
CA ARG A 490 3.38 -31.18 9.10
C ARG A 490 4.10 -30.01 9.76
N ASP A 491 3.44 -28.86 9.77
CA ASP A 491 3.90 -27.69 10.51
C ASP A 491 3.38 -27.74 11.96
N PHE A 492 4.31 -27.68 12.92
CA PHE A 492 4.04 -27.71 14.36
C PHE A 492 3.91 -26.32 14.99
N GLN A 493 4.22 -25.25 14.25
CA GLN A 493 4.14 -23.90 14.77
C GLN A 493 2.72 -23.36 14.68
N GLY A 494 2.40 -22.47 15.64
CA GLY A 494 1.18 -21.67 15.61
C GLY A 494 1.27 -20.52 14.60
N ARG A 495 0.16 -19.82 14.43
CA ARG A 495 0.12 -18.54 13.70
C ARG A 495 0.79 -17.48 14.58
N GLY A 496 1.61 -16.63 13.99
CA GLY A 496 2.12 -15.42 14.63
C GLY A 496 1.08 -14.30 14.58
N ASP A 497 1.31 -13.27 15.38
CA ASP A 497 0.52 -12.04 15.36
C ASP A 497 1.36 -10.90 14.77
N ALA A 498 0.70 -9.99 14.08
CA ALA A 498 1.24 -8.70 13.68
C ALA A 498 0.54 -7.60 14.46
N THR A 499 1.29 -6.60 14.89
CA THR A 499 0.79 -5.41 15.57
C THR A 499 1.01 -4.17 14.72
N LEU A 500 0.03 -3.27 14.73
CA LEU A 500 0.04 -2.06 13.90
C LEU A 500 -0.78 -0.94 14.56
N GLY A 501 -0.59 0.27 14.08
CA GLY A 501 -1.36 1.45 14.49
C GLY A 501 -1.29 2.54 13.43
N TYR A 502 -2.05 3.61 13.62
CA TYR A 502 -1.94 4.78 12.74
C TYR A 502 -0.64 5.54 13.01
N ALA A 503 0.07 5.90 11.93
CA ALA A 503 1.41 6.51 12.02
C ALA A 503 1.40 7.90 12.67
N ASP A 504 0.34 8.66 12.47
CA ASP A 504 0.18 10.03 12.99
C ASP A 504 -0.38 10.11 14.43
N ILE A 505 -0.70 8.96 15.07
CA ILE A 505 -1.18 8.92 16.46
C ILE A 505 -0.12 8.26 17.35
N ILE A 506 0.83 9.06 17.82
CA ILE A 506 1.88 8.58 18.73
C ILE A 506 1.25 8.16 20.06
N GLY A 507 1.47 6.91 20.50
CA GLY A 507 0.87 6.36 21.71
C GLY A 507 -0.63 6.05 21.60
N GLY A 508 -1.17 6.02 20.38
CA GLY A 508 -2.55 5.68 20.08
C GLY A 508 -2.85 4.18 20.21
N PRO A 509 -4.06 3.77 19.81
CA PRO A 509 -4.47 2.37 19.85
C PRO A 509 -3.51 1.47 19.05
N VAL A 510 -3.18 0.32 19.62
CA VAL A 510 -2.44 -0.75 18.97
C VAL A 510 -3.43 -1.85 18.60
N TYR A 511 -3.46 -2.19 17.33
CA TYR A 511 -4.32 -3.22 16.75
C TYR A 511 -3.53 -4.49 16.51
N ARG A 512 -4.19 -5.64 16.58
CA ARG A 512 -3.57 -6.94 16.34
C ARG A 512 -4.32 -7.73 15.29
N THR A 513 -3.57 -8.39 14.41
CA THR A 513 -4.13 -9.35 13.46
C THR A 513 -3.27 -10.60 13.41
N GLY A 514 -3.93 -11.75 13.34
CA GLY A 514 -3.21 -13.04 13.18
C GLY A 514 -2.73 -13.20 11.75
N GLN A 515 -1.56 -13.80 11.58
CA GLN A 515 -1.06 -14.24 10.28
C GLN A 515 -1.85 -15.47 9.82
N ASN A 516 -2.30 -15.49 8.57
CA ASN A 516 -2.79 -16.70 7.94
C ASN A 516 -1.59 -17.51 7.40
N ALA A 517 -1.77 -18.82 7.35
CA ALA A 517 -0.76 -19.73 6.84
C ALA A 517 -1.45 -20.83 6.05
N PHE A 518 -0.68 -21.50 5.18
CA PHE A 518 -1.11 -22.75 4.56
C PHE A 518 -1.52 -23.78 5.62
N ASP A 519 -2.28 -24.76 5.21
CA ASP A 519 -2.67 -25.85 6.10
C ASP A 519 -1.47 -26.54 6.76
N ARG A 520 -1.66 -26.94 8.01
CA ARG A 520 -0.58 -27.56 8.80
C ARG A 520 -0.14 -28.91 8.24
N ASN A 521 -1.01 -29.61 7.55
CA ASN A 521 -0.75 -30.94 6.99
C ASN A 521 -0.79 -30.86 5.49
N ARG A 522 0.31 -31.20 4.84
CA ARG A 522 0.45 -31.13 3.38
C ARG A 522 1.00 -32.43 2.83
N LEU A 523 0.53 -32.83 1.68
CA LEU A 523 1.07 -33.96 0.93
C LEU A 523 1.76 -33.44 -0.34
N MET A 524 3.05 -33.71 -0.44
CA MET A 524 3.82 -33.42 -1.64
C MET A 524 4.00 -34.70 -2.46
N VAL A 525 3.70 -34.61 -3.74
CA VAL A 525 3.98 -35.66 -4.72
C VAL A 525 4.93 -35.10 -5.77
N GLY A 526 6.04 -35.80 -6.00
CA GLY A 526 7.02 -35.48 -7.02
C GLY A 526 7.18 -36.61 -8.01
N ILE A 527 7.24 -36.28 -9.29
CA ILE A 527 7.57 -37.17 -10.38
C ILE A 527 8.71 -36.58 -11.21
N GLY A 528 9.65 -37.40 -11.63
CA GLY A 528 10.77 -36.90 -12.41
C GLY A 528 11.56 -38.02 -13.08
N ALA A 529 12.56 -37.61 -13.82
CA ALA A 529 13.54 -38.53 -14.43
C ALA A 529 14.92 -37.85 -14.49
N ALA A 530 15.96 -38.62 -14.28
CA ALA A 530 17.32 -38.24 -14.55
C ALA A 530 17.86 -39.02 -15.74
N LEU A 531 18.58 -38.35 -16.64
CA LEU A 531 19.27 -38.95 -17.77
C LEU A 531 20.77 -38.70 -17.61
N LEU A 532 21.57 -39.74 -17.56
CA LEU A 532 23.02 -39.66 -17.64
C LEU A 532 23.46 -40.18 -19.01
N THR A 533 24.02 -39.28 -19.83
CA THR A 533 24.54 -39.63 -21.16
C THR A 533 25.91 -40.31 -21.05
N GLU A 534 26.32 -41.04 -22.10
CA GLU A 534 27.65 -41.65 -22.21
C GLU A 534 28.79 -40.61 -22.14
N GLN A 535 28.52 -39.34 -22.49
CA GLN A 535 29.44 -38.24 -22.41
C GLN A 535 29.54 -37.61 -21.03
N GLY A 536 28.89 -38.21 -20.02
CA GLY A 536 28.92 -37.76 -18.63
C GLY A 536 28.00 -36.56 -18.29
N LEU A 537 27.11 -36.16 -19.23
CA LEU A 537 26.09 -35.15 -18.93
C LEU A 537 24.91 -35.82 -18.24
N SER A 538 24.55 -35.35 -17.05
CA SER A 538 23.33 -35.75 -16.33
C SER A 538 22.31 -34.62 -16.35
N THR A 539 21.12 -34.91 -16.83
CA THR A 539 19.98 -33.98 -16.83
C THR A 539 18.87 -34.59 -15.99
N ARG A 540 18.34 -33.86 -15.03
CA ARG A 540 17.20 -34.28 -14.21
C ARG A 540 16.05 -33.30 -14.37
N LEU A 541 14.87 -33.82 -14.65
CA LEU A 541 13.62 -33.07 -14.63
C LEU A 541 12.74 -33.64 -13.52
N GLU A 542 12.19 -32.82 -12.64
CA GLU A 542 11.28 -33.21 -11.56
C GLU A 542 10.14 -32.20 -11.47
N TYR A 543 8.91 -32.67 -11.42
CA TYR A 543 7.74 -31.90 -11.07
C TYR A 543 7.30 -32.25 -9.66
N ARG A 544 7.00 -31.26 -8.84
CA ARG A 544 6.42 -31.40 -7.50
C ARG A 544 5.13 -30.63 -7.42
N GLY A 545 4.07 -31.29 -6.97
CA GLY A 545 2.81 -30.67 -6.57
C GLY A 545 2.59 -30.85 -5.08
N ILE A 546 2.16 -29.80 -4.40
CA ILE A 546 1.72 -29.85 -3.01
C ILE A 546 0.22 -29.68 -3.02
N THR A 547 -0.50 -30.68 -2.48
CA THR A 547 -1.94 -30.57 -2.27
C THR A 547 -2.17 -30.07 -0.85
N ASP A 548 -2.85 -28.96 -0.74
CA ASP A 548 -3.09 -28.20 0.49
C ASP A 548 -4.58 -27.98 0.68
N GLY A 549 -5.38 -29.04 0.72
CA GLY A 549 -6.81 -28.95 1.02
C GLY A 549 -7.51 -27.76 0.37
N ASP A 550 -7.99 -26.82 1.20
CA ASP A 550 -8.79 -25.66 0.78
C ASP A 550 -8.00 -24.33 0.79
N SER A 551 -6.68 -24.32 1.00
CA SER A 551 -5.96 -23.08 1.26
C SER A 551 -5.08 -22.54 0.13
N GLY A 552 -4.95 -23.27 -0.99
CA GLY A 552 -4.21 -22.78 -2.15
C GLY A 552 -3.53 -23.85 -3.00
N ASN A 553 -2.74 -23.41 -3.97
CA ASN A 553 -2.05 -24.26 -4.94
C ASN A 553 -0.55 -23.93 -4.96
N ASP A 554 0.29 -24.97 -4.95
CA ASP A 554 1.75 -24.84 -4.96
C ASP A 554 2.37 -25.88 -5.88
N GLN A 555 3.00 -25.44 -6.95
CA GLN A 555 3.61 -26.27 -7.96
C GLN A 555 5.05 -25.86 -8.22
N THR A 556 5.94 -26.82 -8.33
CA THR A 556 7.36 -26.58 -8.59
C THR A 556 7.87 -27.49 -9.70
N TRP A 557 8.47 -26.94 -10.73
CA TRP A 557 9.24 -27.63 -11.73
C TRP A 557 10.73 -27.46 -11.48
N MET A 558 11.51 -28.53 -11.59
CA MET A 558 12.94 -28.54 -11.31
C MET A 558 13.68 -29.17 -12.46
N ILE A 559 14.71 -28.47 -12.98
CA ILE A 559 15.64 -29.00 -13.97
C ILE A 559 17.06 -28.93 -13.39
N ASN A 560 17.75 -30.04 -13.31
CA ASN A 560 19.14 -30.12 -12.88
C ASN A 560 20.01 -30.58 -14.06
N LEU A 561 21.11 -29.89 -14.26
CA LEU A 561 22.15 -30.26 -15.23
C LEU A 561 23.46 -30.49 -14.47
N GLU A 562 24.04 -31.66 -14.65
CA GLU A 562 25.31 -32.06 -14.05
C GLU A 562 26.22 -32.67 -15.13
N LYS A 563 27.48 -32.27 -15.17
CA LYS A 563 28.47 -32.89 -16.06
C LYS A 563 29.52 -33.61 -15.24
N LYS A 564 29.66 -34.91 -15.48
CA LYS A 564 30.75 -35.73 -14.93
C LYS A 564 31.93 -35.67 -15.89
N TYR A 565 33.10 -35.35 -15.39
CA TYR A 565 34.36 -35.36 -16.11
C TYR A 565 35.14 -36.64 -15.81
#